data_21f6249077310e80bfd113b23ded83d9
#
_entry.id   21f6249077310e80bfd113b23ded83d9
#
_cell.length_a   1.000
_cell.length_b   1.000
_cell.length_c   1.000
_cell.angle_alpha   90.00
_cell.angle_beta   90.00
_cell.angle_gamma   90.00
#
_symmetry.space_group_name_H-M   'P 1'
#
loop_
_entity.id
_entity.type
_entity.pdbx_description
1 polymer ?
#
loop_
_entity_poly.entity_id
_entity_poly.type
_entity_poly.pdbx_seq_one_letter_code
_entity_poly.pdbx_strand_id
1 'polypeptide(L)'
;MELSDSEVARPREMVPACLLLLLAESPGHGYQLMERLKPLGFDWHGPGPIYRELRALEEAGLVTSTWAVGPTGPGRRVYELTAAGRASLDRSVAGVAGLQGLVAQYLDRYRRLPPPRRTVRRAAS
;
A
#
# COMPACT_ATOMS: atom_id res chain seq x y z
N MET A 1 23.34 -7.56 -3.13
CA MET A 1 22.45 -6.45 -3.41
C MET A 1 21.74 -6.00 -2.15
N GLU A 2 21.76 -4.73 -1.90
CA GLU A 2 21.10 -4.20 -0.72
C GLU A 2 19.75 -3.63 -1.07
N LEU A 3 18.77 -3.91 -0.27
CA LEU A 3 17.45 -3.34 -0.45
C LEU A 3 17.36 -2.07 0.37
N SER A 4 16.72 -1.07 -0.18
CA SER A 4 16.52 0.16 0.60
C SER A 4 15.42 -0.10 1.63
N ASP A 5 15.43 0.66 2.70
CA ASP A 5 14.43 0.53 3.74
C ASP A 5 13.03 0.70 3.17
N SER A 6 12.85 1.63 2.26
CA SER A 6 11.53 1.89 1.73
C SER A 6 11.05 0.76 0.82
N GLU A 7 11.95 0.07 0.14
CA GLU A 7 11.53 -1.03 -0.72
C GLU A 7 11.03 -2.22 0.10
N VAL A 8 11.62 -2.44 1.26
CA VAL A 8 11.21 -3.55 2.11
C VAL A 8 10.03 -3.15 2.97
N ALA A 9 10.06 -1.94 3.52
CA ALA A 9 9.07 -1.52 4.50
C ALA A 9 7.72 -1.17 3.88
N ARG A 10 7.67 -0.83 2.58
CA ARG A 10 6.43 -0.40 1.93
C ARG A 10 6.27 -1.14 0.61
N PRO A 11 5.94 -2.43 0.66
CA PRO A 11 5.80 -3.19 -0.58
C PRO A 11 4.67 -2.64 -1.45
N ARG A 12 4.96 -2.47 -2.72
CA ARG A 12 3.99 -1.89 -3.63
C ARG A 12 2.76 -2.76 -3.82
N GLU A 13 2.87 -4.04 -3.56
CA GLU A 13 1.74 -4.94 -3.65
C GLU A 13 0.64 -4.60 -2.66
N MET A 14 0.98 -3.85 -1.63
CA MET A 14 -0.01 -3.42 -0.64
C MET A 14 -0.83 -2.21 -1.11
N VAL A 15 -0.44 -1.56 -2.20
CA VAL A 15 -1.13 -0.33 -2.63
C VAL A 15 -2.60 -0.59 -2.99
N PRO A 16 -2.94 -1.62 -3.78
CA PRO A 16 -4.35 -1.87 -4.05
C PRO A 16 -5.16 -2.12 -2.78
N ALA A 17 -4.63 -2.90 -1.86
CA ALA A 17 -5.32 -3.19 -0.61
C ALA A 17 -5.51 -1.92 0.21
N CYS A 18 -4.50 -1.06 0.25
CA CYS A 18 -4.59 0.20 0.98
C CYS A 18 -5.61 1.14 0.34
N LEU A 19 -5.68 1.19 -0.98
CA LEU A 19 -6.67 2.02 -1.66
C LEU A 19 -8.09 1.53 -1.36
N LEU A 20 -8.31 0.23 -1.37
CA LEU A 20 -9.62 -0.30 -1.02
C LEU A 20 -10.00 0.07 0.41
N LEU A 21 -9.05 -0.02 1.34
CA LEU A 21 -9.31 0.35 2.73
C LEU A 21 -9.65 1.82 2.84
N LEU A 22 -8.86 2.70 2.21
CA LEU A 22 -9.10 4.13 2.28
C LEU A 22 -10.46 4.47 1.70
N LEU A 23 -10.85 3.84 0.61
CA LEU A 23 -12.15 4.08 0.01
C LEU A 23 -13.30 3.51 0.83
N ALA A 24 -13.04 2.44 1.60
CA ALA A 24 -14.03 1.95 2.55
C ALA A 24 -14.26 2.94 3.67
N GLU A 25 -13.22 3.71 4.03
CA GLU A 25 -13.35 4.74 5.04
C GLU A 25 -14.08 5.96 4.49
N SER A 26 -13.78 6.37 3.27
CA SER A 26 -14.39 7.56 2.68
C SER A 26 -14.07 7.61 1.18
N PRO A 27 -15.05 7.95 0.35
CA PRO A 27 -14.76 8.21 -1.06
C PRO A 27 -13.77 9.36 -1.21
N GLY A 28 -13.14 9.45 -2.36
CA GLY A 28 -12.20 10.54 -2.62
C GLY A 28 -11.72 10.57 -4.05
N HIS A 29 -11.10 11.68 -4.42
CA HIS A 29 -10.47 11.79 -5.72
C HIS A 29 -9.00 11.35 -5.61
N GLY A 30 -8.40 11.12 -6.77
CA GLY A 30 -7.05 10.52 -6.81
C GLY A 30 -6.01 11.28 -5.99
N TYR A 31 -6.03 12.60 -6.05
CA TYR A 31 -5.04 13.38 -5.31
C TYR A 31 -5.23 13.24 -3.80
N GLN A 32 -6.49 13.23 -3.33
CA GLN A 32 -6.77 13.00 -1.92
C GLN A 32 -6.29 11.63 -1.47
N LEU A 33 -6.51 10.62 -2.30
CA LEU A 33 -6.08 9.26 -1.97
C LEU A 33 -4.56 9.19 -1.91
N MET A 34 -3.87 9.89 -2.81
CA MET A 34 -2.42 9.95 -2.75
C MET A 34 -1.96 10.55 -1.42
N GLU A 35 -2.60 11.64 -0.99
CA GLU A 35 -2.25 12.27 0.28
C GLU A 35 -2.57 11.36 1.47
N ARG A 36 -3.67 10.62 1.38
CA ARG A 36 -4.07 9.71 2.46
C ARG A 36 -3.17 8.47 2.54
N LEU A 37 -2.45 8.15 1.47
CA LEU A 37 -1.49 7.05 1.49
C LEU A 37 -0.18 7.43 2.18
N LYS A 38 0.13 8.71 2.29
CA LYS A 38 1.40 9.13 2.88
C LYS A 38 1.60 8.66 4.32
N PRO A 39 0.60 8.77 5.21
CA PRO A 39 0.79 8.27 6.56
C PRO A 39 1.07 6.77 6.64
N LEU A 40 0.66 6.03 5.60
CA LEU A 40 0.94 4.60 5.54
C LEU A 40 2.34 4.33 5.00
N GLY A 41 3.07 5.37 4.62
CA GLY A 41 4.45 5.24 4.18
C GLY A 41 4.64 5.22 2.68
N PHE A 42 3.58 5.48 1.89
CA PHE A 42 3.71 5.52 0.44
C PHE A 42 3.89 6.96 0.00
N ASP A 43 4.95 7.21 -0.73
CA ASP A 43 5.26 8.53 -1.24
C ASP A 43 5.49 8.43 -2.74
N TRP A 44 4.85 9.30 -3.48
CA TRP A 44 4.87 9.24 -4.93
C TRP A 44 5.30 10.59 -5.50
N HIS A 45 5.99 10.51 -6.63
CA HIS A 45 6.32 11.72 -7.36
C HIS A 45 5.16 12.01 -8.30
N GLY A 46 4.14 12.65 -7.81
CA GLY A 46 2.96 13.00 -8.58
C GLY A 46 1.89 11.91 -8.55
N PRO A 47 0.68 12.22 -9.04
CA PRO A 47 -0.47 11.33 -8.91
C PRO A 47 -0.59 10.23 -9.97
N GLY A 48 0.28 10.22 -10.97
CA GLY A 48 0.17 9.27 -12.08
C GLY A 48 0.07 7.82 -11.65
N PRO A 49 0.97 7.34 -10.78
CA PRO A 49 0.90 5.95 -10.33
C PRO A 49 -0.41 5.61 -9.62
N ILE A 50 -0.96 6.56 -8.85
CA ILE A 50 -2.22 6.32 -8.14
C ILE A 50 -3.37 6.20 -9.14
N TYR A 51 -3.38 7.03 -10.17
CA TYR A 51 -4.43 6.95 -11.18
C TYR A 51 -4.37 5.62 -11.95
N ARG A 52 -3.16 5.09 -12.17
CA ARG A 52 -3.04 3.78 -12.81
C ARG A 52 -3.62 2.68 -11.93
N GLU A 53 -3.35 2.73 -10.62
CA GLU A 53 -3.91 1.75 -9.69
C GLU A 53 -5.42 1.86 -9.61
N LEU A 54 -5.94 3.09 -9.56
CA LEU A 54 -7.38 3.30 -9.49
C LEU A 54 -8.06 2.80 -10.77
N ARG A 55 -7.43 3.01 -11.93
CA ARG A 55 -7.99 2.51 -13.17
C ARG A 55 -8.05 0.99 -13.17
N ALA A 56 -7.00 0.34 -12.69
CA ALA A 56 -6.98 -1.12 -12.62
C ALA A 56 -8.08 -1.63 -11.69
N LEU A 57 -8.27 -0.97 -10.55
CA LEU A 57 -9.34 -1.35 -9.61
C LEU A 57 -10.72 -1.14 -10.23
N GLU A 58 -10.88 -0.08 -10.99
CA GLU A 58 -12.15 0.21 -11.65
C GLU A 58 -12.44 -0.83 -12.74
N GLU A 59 -11.42 -1.20 -13.51
CA GLU A 59 -11.57 -2.23 -14.54
C GLU A 59 -11.91 -3.57 -13.93
N ALA A 60 -11.43 -3.84 -12.73
CA ALA A 60 -11.76 -5.07 -12.02
C ALA A 60 -13.11 -5.00 -11.31
N GLY A 61 -13.81 -3.87 -11.37
CA GLY A 61 -15.13 -3.73 -10.75
C GLY A 61 -15.10 -3.52 -9.25
N LEU A 62 -13.94 -3.23 -8.69
CA LEU A 62 -13.80 -3.07 -7.24
C LEU A 62 -14.04 -1.65 -6.79
N VAL A 63 -13.91 -0.69 -7.68
CA VAL A 63 -14.25 0.71 -7.41
C VAL A 63 -15.04 1.25 -8.60
N THR A 64 -15.78 2.32 -8.37
CA THR A 64 -16.47 3.06 -9.43
C THR A 64 -16.12 4.52 -9.26
N SER A 65 -16.29 5.30 -10.31
CA SER A 65 -15.98 6.71 -10.26
C SER A 65 -17.07 7.53 -10.90
N THR A 66 -17.27 8.73 -10.39
CA THR A 66 -18.20 9.70 -10.95
C THR A 66 -17.51 11.03 -11.06
N TRP A 67 -17.96 11.82 -12.00
CA TRP A 67 -17.41 13.15 -12.19
C TRP A 67 -18.13 14.10 -11.27
N ALA A 68 -17.39 14.79 -10.42
CA ALA A 68 -17.97 15.77 -9.49
C ALA A 68 -17.45 17.14 -9.82
N VAL A 69 -18.36 18.12 -9.93
CA VAL A 69 -17.98 19.50 -10.22
C VAL A 69 -18.30 20.31 -8.97
N GLY A 70 -17.26 20.91 -8.40
CA GLY A 70 -17.47 21.77 -7.25
C GLY A 70 -17.94 23.16 -7.67
N PRO A 71 -18.33 23.97 -6.70
CA PRO A 71 -18.77 25.35 -6.99
C PRO A 71 -17.67 26.22 -7.56
N THR A 72 -16.41 25.87 -7.29
CA THR A 72 -15.27 26.59 -7.84
C THR A 72 -14.25 25.56 -8.32
N GLY A 73 -13.61 25.87 -9.42
CA GLY A 73 -12.55 25.02 -9.93
C GLY A 73 -13.05 23.93 -10.87
N PRO A 74 -12.13 23.18 -11.45
CA PRO A 74 -12.47 22.13 -12.41
C PRO A 74 -13.10 20.93 -11.74
N GLY A 75 -13.84 20.14 -12.52
CA GLY A 75 -14.42 18.92 -12.02
C GLY A 75 -13.33 17.89 -11.71
N ARG A 76 -13.69 16.93 -10.89
CA ARG A 76 -12.79 15.87 -10.47
C ARG A 76 -13.54 14.55 -10.48
N ARG A 77 -12.78 13.47 -10.73
CA ARG A 77 -13.35 12.14 -10.66
C ARG A 77 -13.24 11.64 -9.24
N VAL A 78 -14.38 11.31 -8.66
CA VAL A 78 -14.45 10.82 -7.28
C VAL A 78 -14.65 9.32 -7.33
N TYR A 79 -13.84 8.59 -6.59
CA TYR A 79 -13.86 7.13 -6.56
C TYR A 79 -14.58 6.64 -5.31
N GLU A 80 -15.32 5.56 -5.46
CA GLU A 80 -16.04 4.93 -4.37
C GLU A 80 -15.86 3.42 -4.44
N LEU A 81 -15.92 2.78 -3.29
CA LEU A 81 -15.80 1.34 -3.22
C LEU A 81 -17.11 0.70 -3.66
N THR A 82 -17.05 -0.35 -4.47
CA THR A 82 -18.23 -1.12 -4.83
C THR A 82 -18.44 -2.23 -3.82
N ALA A 83 -19.60 -2.91 -3.89
CA ALA A 83 -19.82 -4.09 -3.05
C ALA A 83 -18.76 -5.16 -3.31
N ALA A 84 -18.38 -5.34 -4.58
CA ALA A 84 -17.30 -6.28 -4.91
C ALA A 84 -15.97 -5.83 -4.31
N GLY A 85 -15.72 -4.51 -4.29
CA GLY A 85 -14.52 -3.97 -3.67
C GLY A 85 -14.49 -4.24 -2.18
N ARG A 86 -15.63 -4.09 -1.50
CA ARG A 86 -15.70 -4.37 -0.08
C ARG A 86 -15.47 -5.86 0.19
N ALA A 87 -16.03 -6.73 -0.63
CA ALA A 87 -15.81 -8.16 -0.49
C ALA A 87 -14.35 -8.52 -0.70
N SER A 88 -13.69 -7.87 -1.68
CA SER A 88 -12.27 -8.07 -1.92
C SER A 88 -11.45 -7.62 -0.73
N LEU A 89 -11.77 -6.47 -0.16
CA LEU A 89 -11.10 -5.96 1.02
C LEU A 89 -11.25 -6.96 2.17
N ASP A 90 -12.46 -7.42 2.41
CA ASP A 90 -12.72 -8.36 3.51
C ASP A 90 -11.92 -9.65 3.35
N ARG A 91 -11.81 -10.14 2.12
CA ARG A 91 -11.05 -11.37 1.85
C ARG A 91 -9.55 -11.16 2.07
N SER A 92 -9.05 -9.96 1.83
CA SER A 92 -7.62 -9.70 1.93
C SER A 92 -7.14 -9.54 3.38
N VAL A 93 -8.08 -9.28 4.30
CA VAL A 93 -7.69 -8.99 5.68
C VAL A 93 -6.96 -10.16 6.33
N ALA A 94 -7.40 -11.39 6.08
CA ALA A 94 -6.74 -12.56 6.67
C ALA A 94 -5.29 -12.67 6.20
N GLY A 95 -5.06 -12.40 4.90
CA GLY A 95 -3.70 -12.42 4.36
C GLY A 95 -2.82 -11.33 4.98
N VAL A 96 -3.39 -10.15 5.16
CA VAL A 96 -2.64 -9.04 5.77
C VAL A 96 -2.34 -9.36 7.24
N ALA A 97 -3.32 -9.94 7.94
CA ALA A 97 -3.10 -10.33 9.34
C ALA A 97 -2.01 -11.41 9.44
N GLY A 98 -1.99 -12.34 8.48
CA GLY A 98 -0.93 -13.33 8.42
C GLY A 98 0.43 -12.71 8.19
N LEU A 99 0.48 -11.67 7.36
CA LEU A 99 1.72 -10.94 7.12
C LEU A 99 2.21 -10.26 8.41
N GLN A 100 1.28 -9.73 9.20
CA GLN A 100 1.64 -9.13 10.48
C GLN A 100 2.31 -10.16 11.39
N GLY A 101 1.77 -11.38 11.43
CA GLY A 101 2.36 -12.45 12.22
C GLY A 101 3.76 -12.81 11.74
N LEU A 102 3.94 -12.87 10.44
CA LEU A 102 5.26 -13.14 9.86
C LEU A 102 6.25 -12.04 10.23
N VAL A 103 5.82 -10.78 10.12
CA VAL A 103 6.70 -9.65 10.44
C VAL A 103 7.10 -9.70 11.91
N ALA A 104 6.13 -9.97 12.80
CA ALA A 104 6.42 -10.06 14.22
C ALA A 104 7.43 -11.17 14.51
N GLN A 105 7.25 -12.32 13.88
CA GLN A 105 8.15 -13.45 14.06
C GLN A 105 9.53 -13.15 13.52
N TYR A 106 9.60 -12.50 12.37
CA TYR A 106 10.88 -12.12 11.78
C TYR A 106 11.66 -11.20 12.73
N LEU A 107 10.99 -10.16 13.24
CA LEU A 107 11.65 -9.20 14.13
C LEU A 107 12.08 -9.86 15.44
N ASP A 108 11.23 -10.73 15.98
CA ASP A 108 11.55 -11.44 17.21
C ASP A 108 12.78 -12.32 17.03
N ARG A 109 12.84 -13.06 15.93
CA ARG A 109 13.98 -13.92 15.66
C ARG A 109 15.25 -13.12 15.41
N TYR A 110 15.13 -11.98 14.78
CA TYR A 110 16.28 -11.11 14.56
C TYR A 110 16.85 -10.64 15.91
N ARG A 111 15.96 -10.24 16.83
CA ARG A 111 16.41 -9.74 18.13
C ARG A 111 17.11 -10.82 18.96
N ARG A 112 16.84 -12.07 18.69
CA ARG A 112 17.47 -13.18 19.40
C ARG A 112 18.78 -13.61 18.78
N LEU A 113 19.16 -13.07 17.64
CA LEU A 113 20.42 -13.47 17.05
C LEU A 113 21.57 -13.04 17.94
N PRO A 114 22.62 -13.85 18.02
CA PRO A 114 23.81 -13.43 18.75
C PRO A 114 24.50 -12.30 17.99
N PRO A 115 25.42 -11.57 18.64
CA PRO A 115 26.16 -10.54 17.93
C PRO A 115 26.86 -11.13 16.73
N PRO A 116 27.08 -10.34 15.68
CA PRO A 116 27.73 -10.85 14.49
C PRO A 116 29.07 -11.45 14.83
N ARG A 117 29.34 -12.65 14.28
CA ARG A 117 30.59 -13.29 14.54
C ARG A 117 31.61 -12.48 13.83
N ARG A 118 32.70 -12.16 14.54
CA ARG A 118 33.76 -11.44 13.93
C ARG A 118 34.33 -12.31 12.87
N THR A 119 34.24 -11.88 11.63
CA THR A 119 34.74 -12.65 10.56
C THR A 119 36.23 -12.49 10.49
N VAL A 120 36.90 -13.54 10.69
CA VAL A 120 38.32 -13.49 10.58
C VAL A 120 38.63 -13.64 9.15
N ARG A 121 39.26 -12.68 8.55
CA ARG A 121 39.56 -12.78 7.24
C ARG A 121 40.50 -13.79 7.11
N ARG A 122 40.36 -14.75 6.52
CA ARG A 122 41.19 -15.76 6.36
C ARG A 122 42.20 -15.31 5.55
N ALA A 123 43.05 -14.86 6.03
CA ALA A 123 44.08 -14.45 5.35
C ALA A 123 44.46 -15.31 4.38
N ALA A 124 44.25 -16.09 4.50
CA ALA A 124 44.57 -16.84 3.68
C ALA A 124 43.97 -17.24 3.17
N SER A 125 43.39 -17.02 3.62
CA SER A 125 42.83 -17.63 3.23
C SER A 125 43.00 -17.45 2.53
#